data_08b5c4174f3f007ad774bf24799d78cf
#
_entry.id   08b5c4174f3f007ad774bf24799d78cf
#
_cell.length_a   1.000
_cell.length_b   1.000
_cell.length_c   1.000
_cell.angle_alpha   90.00
_cell.angle_beta   90.00
_cell.angle_gamma   90.00
#
_symmetry.space_group_name_H-M   'P 1'
#
loop_
_entity.id
_entity.type
_entity.pdbx_description
1 polymer ?
#
loop_
_entity_poly.entity_id
_entity_poly.type
_entity_poly.pdbx_seq_one_letter_code
_entity_poly.pdbx_strand_id
1 'polypeptide(L)'
;MAKILIGTSGFSYNEWKDRFYPIHLPQSDFLSFYCQEFNAVELNFSYYRMPTLSQCRQMVEKSGHRVEFVIKAFKGLTHEITDQSIPEILPQFKESITPFSQRNTLCAVLVQFPQSFRYTPSSRVYLQSLIKGLSPMPVCVEFRQREWLKDSVYATLKELNAGFVCVDEPSLRDLLPPVAVATSDIGYIRFHGRNRSKWYAGDSKERYDYLYSEDELTAWLPKIYTLAEQTEKVFVFFNNHKNAQAITNARMMTNLLNK
;
A
#
# COMPACT_ATOMS: atom_id res chain seq x y z
N MET A 1 22.29 4.19 1.32
CA MET A 1 21.05 4.34 0.49
C MET A 1 19.97 3.44 1.06
N ALA A 2 18.73 3.91 1.04
CA ALA A 2 17.58 3.12 1.46
C ALA A 2 17.46 1.81 0.66
N LYS A 3 16.87 0.77 1.27
CA LYS A 3 16.47 -0.43 0.57
C LYS A 3 15.19 -0.13 -0.23
N ILE A 4 15.26 -0.20 -1.56
CA ILE A 4 14.07 -0.06 -2.42
C ILE A 4 13.44 -1.44 -2.61
N LEU A 5 12.15 -1.54 -2.31
CA LEU A 5 11.36 -2.77 -2.30
C LEU A 5 10.19 -2.61 -3.25
N ILE A 6 10.13 -3.47 -4.27
CA ILE A 6 9.10 -3.41 -5.31
C ILE A 6 8.18 -4.61 -5.18
N GLY A 7 6.89 -4.38 -5.35
CA GLY A 7 5.88 -5.41 -5.31
C GLY A 7 4.53 -4.95 -5.84
N THR A 8 3.50 -5.70 -5.52
CA THR A 8 2.14 -5.42 -5.97
C THR A 8 1.17 -5.29 -4.81
N SER A 9 0.09 -4.55 -5.04
CA SER A 9 -1.05 -4.45 -4.14
C SER A 9 -1.94 -5.68 -4.30
N GLY A 10 -1.66 -6.70 -3.48
CA GLY A 10 -2.19 -8.04 -3.60
C GLY A 10 -1.35 -8.94 -4.49
N PHE A 11 -1.54 -10.24 -4.33
CA PHE A 11 -0.86 -11.28 -5.09
C PHE A 11 -1.82 -12.39 -5.57
N SER A 12 -2.99 -12.53 -4.93
CA SER A 12 -3.88 -13.68 -5.14
C SER A 12 -4.99 -13.35 -6.14
N TYR A 13 -4.62 -13.24 -7.40
CA TYR A 13 -5.52 -12.98 -8.52
C TYR A 13 -5.54 -14.15 -9.50
N ASN A 14 -6.71 -14.79 -9.69
CA ASN A 14 -6.84 -15.89 -10.64
C ASN A 14 -6.58 -15.47 -12.10
N GLU A 15 -6.83 -14.21 -12.43
CA GLU A 15 -6.56 -13.62 -13.75
C GLU A 15 -5.07 -13.49 -14.08
N TRP A 16 -4.18 -13.73 -13.08
CA TRP A 16 -2.75 -13.77 -13.29
C TRP A 16 -2.24 -15.16 -13.73
N LYS A 17 -3.08 -16.19 -13.75
CA LYS A 17 -2.74 -17.49 -14.32
C LYS A 17 -2.41 -17.34 -15.80
N ASP A 18 -1.44 -18.12 -16.29
CA ASP A 18 -0.90 -18.09 -17.64
C ASP A 18 -0.15 -16.78 -18.01
N ARG A 19 -0.15 -15.78 -17.13
CA ARG A 19 0.58 -14.51 -17.32
C ARG A 19 1.75 -14.35 -16.33
N PHE A 20 1.52 -14.79 -15.11
CA PHE A 20 2.48 -14.76 -14.02
C PHE A 20 2.55 -16.12 -13.33
N TYR A 21 1.42 -16.65 -12.88
CA TYR A 21 1.37 -17.98 -12.29
C TYR A 21 1.23 -19.06 -13.37
N PRO A 22 1.94 -20.21 -13.23
CA PRO A 22 1.67 -21.39 -14.06
C PRO A 22 0.17 -21.75 -14.02
N ILE A 23 -0.39 -22.16 -15.17
CA ILE A 23 -1.84 -22.40 -15.33
C ILE A 23 -2.38 -23.41 -14.30
N HIS A 24 -1.59 -24.41 -13.95
CA HIS A 24 -1.96 -25.49 -13.03
C HIS A 24 -1.59 -25.20 -11.56
N LEU A 25 -0.93 -24.07 -11.28
CA LEU A 25 -0.54 -23.75 -9.90
C LEU A 25 -1.80 -23.54 -9.04
N PRO A 26 -1.97 -24.28 -7.93
CA PRO A 26 -3.08 -24.05 -7.02
C PRO A 26 -2.95 -22.68 -6.35
N GLN A 27 -4.08 -22.05 -6.09
CA GLN A 27 -4.11 -20.71 -5.47
C GLN A 27 -3.44 -20.69 -4.09
N SER A 28 -3.46 -21.82 -3.39
CA SER A 28 -2.76 -22.00 -2.11
C SER A 28 -1.26 -21.72 -2.19
N ASP A 29 -0.66 -21.86 -3.37
CA ASP A 29 0.79 -21.76 -3.57
C ASP A 29 1.20 -20.44 -4.25
N PHE A 30 0.22 -19.58 -4.57
CA PHE A 30 0.48 -18.28 -5.19
C PHE A 30 1.46 -17.42 -4.40
N LEU A 31 1.33 -17.36 -3.07
CA LEU A 31 2.25 -16.57 -2.25
C LEU A 31 3.68 -17.12 -2.32
N SER A 32 3.85 -18.43 -2.19
CA SER A 32 5.17 -19.07 -2.25
C SER A 32 5.85 -18.87 -3.61
N PHE A 33 5.07 -18.87 -4.69
CA PHE A 33 5.55 -18.56 -6.04
C PHE A 33 5.91 -17.08 -6.17
N TYR A 34 5.01 -16.16 -5.72
CA TYR A 34 5.22 -14.72 -5.76
C TYR A 34 6.51 -14.30 -5.06
N CYS A 35 6.80 -14.91 -3.91
CA CYS A 35 7.99 -14.64 -3.11
C CYS A 35 9.30 -15.12 -3.74
N GLN A 36 9.27 -15.81 -4.88
CA GLN A 36 10.48 -16.15 -5.65
C GLN A 36 10.97 -14.97 -6.50
N GLU A 37 10.08 -14.04 -6.83
CA GLU A 37 10.38 -12.93 -7.71
C GLU A 37 10.37 -11.58 -6.98
N PHE A 38 9.40 -11.37 -6.08
CA PHE A 38 9.23 -10.09 -5.37
C PHE A 38 9.59 -10.21 -3.90
N ASN A 39 10.16 -9.14 -3.35
CA ASN A 39 10.62 -9.05 -1.96
C ASN A 39 9.69 -8.22 -1.06
N ALA A 40 8.59 -7.68 -1.59
CA ALA A 40 7.56 -7.00 -0.84
C ALA A 40 6.16 -7.30 -1.40
N VAL A 41 5.15 -7.31 -0.54
CA VAL A 41 3.76 -7.44 -0.93
C VAL A 41 2.85 -6.60 -0.03
N GLU A 42 1.88 -5.90 -0.61
CA GLU A 42 0.82 -5.22 0.10
C GLU A 42 -0.41 -6.12 0.18
N LEU A 43 -0.85 -6.44 1.38
CA LEU A 43 -2.00 -7.30 1.63
C LEU A 43 -3.28 -6.46 1.72
N ASN A 44 -4.19 -6.63 0.75
CA ASN A 44 -5.45 -5.89 0.68
C ASN A 44 -6.66 -6.68 1.18
N PHE A 45 -6.57 -7.99 1.38
CA PHE A 45 -7.70 -8.81 1.86
C PHE A 45 -8.16 -8.37 3.26
N SER A 46 -7.23 -7.91 4.10
CA SER A 46 -7.47 -7.39 5.45
C SER A 46 -8.38 -6.16 5.50
N TYR A 47 -8.48 -5.43 4.39
CA TYR A 47 -9.41 -4.32 4.24
C TYR A 47 -10.87 -4.81 4.19
N TYR A 48 -11.14 -5.90 3.47
CA TYR A 48 -12.50 -6.40 3.24
C TYR A 48 -13.05 -7.19 4.42
N ARG A 49 -12.18 -7.91 5.12
CA ARG A 49 -12.52 -8.73 6.29
C ARG A 49 -11.39 -8.73 7.30
N MET A 50 -11.75 -8.79 8.58
CA MET A 50 -10.77 -8.93 9.65
C MET A 50 -9.96 -10.21 9.42
N PRO A 51 -8.61 -10.13 9.38
CA PRO A 51 -7.76 -11.31 9.25
C PRO A 51 -7.90 -12.20 10.48
N THR A 52 -7.67 -13.50 10.33
CA THR A 52 -7.52 -14.40 11.48
C THR A 52 -6.04 -14.64 11.76
N LEU A 53 -5.70 -14.91 13.03
CA LEU A 53 -4.35 -15.29 13.43
C LEU A 53 -3.80 -16.47 12.61
N SER A 54 -4.64 -17.47 12.34
CA SER A 54 -4.26 -18.65 11.54
C SER A 54 -3.90 -18.27 10.11
N GLN A 55 -4.70 -17.43 9.45
CA GLN A 55 -4.42 -16.96 8.10
C GLN A 55 -3.09 -16.18 8.04
N CYS A 56 -2.86 -15.30 9.01
CA CYS A 56 -1.63 -14.51 9.08
C CYS A 56 -0.40 -15.40 9.31
N ARG A 57 -0.48 -16.39 10.22
CA ARG A 57 0.60 -17.38 10.42
C ARG A 57 0.93 -18.15 9.16
N GLN A 58 -0.10 -18.68 8.48
CA GLN A 58 0.10 -19.41 7.22
C GLN A 58 0.75 -18.55 6.13
N MET A 59 0.41 -17.26 6.05
CA MET A 59 1.05 -16.35 5.08
C MET A 59 2.54 -16.15 5.40
N VAL A 60 2.88 -15.92 6.67
CA VAL A 60 4.27 -15.78 7.10
C VAL A 60 5.07 -17.05 6.80
N GLU A 61 4.52 -18.22 7.10
CA GLU A 61 5.15 -19.51 6.82
C GLU A 61 5.35 -19.75 5.31
N LYS A 62 4.29 -19.55 4.52
CA LYS A 62 4.33 -19.73 3.06
C LYS A 62 5.26 -18.75 2.35
N SER A 63 5.49 -17.58 2.92
CA SER A 63 6.45 -16.62 2.38
C SER A 63 7.90 -17.07 2.53
N GLY A 64 8.17 -18.02 3.45
CA GLY A 64 9.53 -18.44 3.78
C GLY A 64 10.41 -17.28 4.25
N HIS A 65 9.81 -16.24 4.84
CA HIS A 65 10.46 -15.00 5.28
C HIS A 65 11.18 -14.23 4.15
N ARG A 66 10.79 -14.46 2.90
CA ARG A 66 11.44 -13.84 1.72
C ARG A 66 10.85 -12.50 1.34
N VAL A 67 9.69 -12.15 1.87
CA VAL A 67 9.00 -10.89 1.59
C VAL A 67 8.72 -10.09 2.84
N GLU A 68 8.76 -8.79 2.67
CA GLU A 68 8.29 -7.80 3.63
C GLU A 68 6.82 -7.51 3.36
N PHE A 69 5.98 -7.55 4.40
CA PHE A 69 4.54 -7.35 4.28
C PHE A 69 4.14 -5.93 4.68
N VAL A 70 3.33 -5.31 3.85
CA VAL A 70 2.51 -4.17 4.23
C VAL A 70 1.06 -4.62 4.31
N ILE A 71 0.36 -4.26 5.37
CA ILE A 71 -1.01 -4.72 5.63
C ILE A 71 -1.95 -3.54 5.60
N LYS A 72 -2.91 -3.57 4.66
CA LYS A 72 -3.94 -2.53 4.60
C LYS A 72 -4.90 -2.66 5.78
N ALA A 73 -5.13 -1.55 6.48
CA ALA A 73 -6.04 -1.50 7.62
C ALA A 73 -7.46 -1.92 7.22
N PHE A 74 -8.16 -2.56 8.15
CA PHE A 74 -9.56 -2.97 7.97
C PHE A 74 -10.45 -1.75 7.70
N LYS A 75 -11.44 -1.92 6.83
CA LYS A 75 -12.33 -0.83 6.40
C LYS A 75 -13.04 -0.09 7.54
N GLY A 76 -13.36 -0.80 8.63
CA GLY A 76 -13.93 -0.22 9.84
C GLY A 76 -13.03 0.82 10.54
N LEU A 77 -11.73 0.86 10.18
CA LEU A 77 -10.79 1.87 10.67
C LEU A 77 -10.61 3.05 9.71
N THR A 78 -11.10 2.96 8.47
CA THR A 78 -10.78 3.96 7.44
C THR A 78 -11.97 4.42 6.60
N HIS A 79 -12.89 3.53 6.24
CA HIS A 79 -14.01 3.80 5.33
C HIS A 79 -15.37 3.77 6.03
N GLU A 80 -15.52 2.89 7.00
CA GLU A 80 -16.76 2.69 7.78
C GLU A 80 -16.49 3.09 9.23
N ILE A 81 -16.03 4.33 9.43
CA ILE A 81 -15.63 4.85 10.74
C ILE A 81 -16.86 5.05 11.61
N THR A 82 -16.79 4.51 12.83
CA THR A 82 -17.80 4.66 13.89
C THR A 82 -17.13 4.96 15.22
N ASP A 83 -17.89 5.23 16.25
CA ASP A 83 -17.37 5.42 17.63
C ASP A 83 -16.66 4.17 18.15
N GLN A 84 -16.94 2.99 17.59
CA GLN A 84 -16.32 1.72 17.93
C GLN A 84 -14.98 1.47 17.23
N SER A 85 -14.64 2.26 16.21
CA SER A 85 -13.45 2.03 15.39
C SER A 85 -12.16 1.99 16.21
N ILE A 86 -11.98 2.94 17.11
CA ILE A 86 -10.78 3.01 17.96
C ILE A 86 -10.89 2.09 19.18
N PRO A 87 -11.98 2.09 19.99
CA PRO A 87 -12.01 1.28 21.22
C PRO A 87 -12.14 -0.22 20.99
N GLU A 88 -12.78 -0.67 19.92
CA GLU A 88 -13.06 -2.08 19.70
C GLU A 88 -12.39 -2.67 18.47
N ILE A 89 -12.54 -2.03 17.29
CA ILE A 89 -12.04 -2.59 16.03
C ILE A 89 -10.51 -2.54 15.96
N LEU A 90 -9.89 -1.46 16.41
CA LEU A 90 -8.45 -1.30 16.34
C LEU A 90 -7.69 -2.36 17.18
N PRO A 91 -8.05 -2.66 18.44
CA PRO A 91 -7.40 -3.74 19.19
C PRO A 91 -7.53 -5.11 18.50
N GLN A 92 -8.72 -5.45 17.96
CA GLN A 92 -8.95 -6.69 17.23
C GLN A 92 -8.08 -6.78 15.98
N PHE A 93 -7.97 -5.69 15.23
CA PHE A 93 -7.12 -5.64 14.04
C PHE A 93 -5.63 -5.81 14.42
N LYS A 94 -5.15 -5.12 15.45
CA LYS A 94 -3.77 -5.25 15.93
C LYS A 94 -3.46 -6.70 16.33
N GLU A 95 -4.34 -7.32 17.11
CA GLU A 95 -4.19 -8.71 17.53
C GLU A 95 -4.11 -9.64 16.32
N SER A 96 -5.02 -9.47 15.36
CA SER A 96 -5.12 -10.35 14.19
C SER A 96 -3.86 -10.40 13.32
N ILE A 97 -3.10 -9.32 13.26
CA ILE A 97 -1.88 -9.19 12.45
C ILE A 97 -0.57 -9.42 13.22
N THR A 98 -0.64 -9.72 14.53
CA THR A 98 0.56 -9.98 15.35
C THR A 98 1.52 -11.03 14.79
N PRO A 99 1.10 -12.09 14.05
CA PRO A 99 2.03 -13.04 13.47
C PRO A 99 3.08 -12.41 12.56
N PHE A 100 2.75 -11.34 11.83
CA PHE A 100 3.72 -10.64 10.99
C PHE A 100 4.75 -9.87 11.82
N SER A 101 4.33 -9.22 12.91
CA SER A 101 5.24 -8.52 13.82
C SER A 101 6.15 -9.48 14.57
N GLN A 102 5.61 -10.60 15.07
CA GLN A 102 6.36 -11.62 15.80
C GLN A 102 7.49 -12.27 14.99
N ARG A 103 7.37 -12.24 13.66
CA ARG A 103 8.37 -12.78 12.74
C ARG A 103 9.19 -11.70 12.02
N ASN A 104 9.07 -10.43 12.46
CA ASN A 104 9.77 -9.29 11.87
C ASN A 104 9.53 -9.12 10.37
N THR A 105 8.34 -9.50 9.90
CA THR A 105 7.94 -9.38 8.49
C THR A 105 6.91 -8.27 8.26
N LEU A 106 6.34 -7.67 9.32
CA LEU A 106 5.48 -6.49 9.22
C LEU A 106 6.33 -5.25 9.03
N CYS A 107 6.20 -4.60 7.89
CA CYS A 107 6.94 -3.39 7.60
C CYS A 107 6.12 -2.12 7.72
N ALA A 108 4.83 -2.18 7.44
CA ALA A 108 3.91 -1.08 7.71
C ALA A 108 2.45 -1.54 7.76
N VAL A 109 1.63 -0.78 8.45
CA VAL A 109 0.17 -0.78 8.30
C VAL A 109 -0.21 0.36 7.36
N LEU A 110 -0.82 0.04 6.21
CA LEU A 110 -1.34 1.02 5.28
C LEU A 110 -2.72 1.51 5.74
N VAL A 111 -2.80 2.73 6.20
CA VAL A 111 -4.04 3.44 6.55
C VAL A 111 -4.47 4.28 5.33
N GLN A 112 -5.30 3.71 4.45
CA GLN A 112 -5.80 4.42 3.28
C GLN A 112 -7.21 4.92 3.53
N PHE A 113 -7.40 6.23 3.50
CA PHE A 113 -8.70 6.88 3.63
C PHE A 113 -9.39 7.07 2.27
N PRO A 114 -10.74 7.03 2.24
CA PRO A 114 -11.52 7.31 1.03
C PRO A 114 -11.53 8.80 0.70
N GLN A 115 -12.02 9.14 -0.49
CA GLN A 115 -12.19 10.53 -0.92
C GLN A 115 -13.19 11.31 -0.04
N SER A 116 -14.12 10.63 0.61
CA SER A 116 -15.05 11.22 1.56
C SER A 116 -14.41 11.67 2.89
N PHE A 117 -13.19 11.23 3.18
CA PHE A 117 -12.45 11.64 4.38
C PHE A 117 -11.86 13.02 4.17
N ARG A 118 -12.66 14.04 4.46
CA ARG A 118 -12.32 15.45 4.23
C ARG A 118 -11.41 16.00 5.33
N TYR A 119 -10.66 17.07 5.01
CA TYR A 119 -9.79 17.76 5.96
C TYR A 119 -10.60 18.62 6.94
N THR A 120 -11.12 18.01 7.98
CA THR A 120 -11.90 18.65 9.06
C THR A 120 -11.17 18.54 10.41
N PRO A 121 -11.52 19.33 11.43
CA PRO A 121 -10.96 19.15 12.77
C PRO A 121 -11.16 17.73 13.32
N SER A 122 -12.36 17.15 13.16
CA SER A 122 -12.68 15.79 13.61
C SER A 122 -11.86 14.74 12.90
N SER A 123 -11.71 14.85 11.58
CA SER A 123 -10.88 13.92 10.79
C SER A 123 -9.40 13.96 11.20
N ARG A 124 -8.88 15.14 11.53
CA ARG A 124 -7.51 15.30 12.03
C ARG A 124 -7.30 14.63 13.39
N VAL A 125 -8.24 14.82 14.31
CA VAL A 125 -8.21 14.16 15.63
C VAL A 125 -8.30 12.66 15.48
N TYR A 126 -9.21 12.17 14.63
CA TYR A 126 -9.36 10.74 14.35
C TYR A 126 -8.06 10.14 13.78
N LEU A 127 -7.48 10.78 12.76
CA LEU A 127 -6.21 10.37 12.15
C LEU A 127 -5.11 10.19 13.20
N GLN A 128 -4.92 11.19 14.07
CA GLN A 128 -3.91 11.15 15.13
C GLN A 128 -4.19 10.02 16.13
N SER A 129 -5.44 9.84 16.53
CA SER A 129 -5.85 8.78 17.45
C SER A 129 -5.60 7.40 16.86
N LEU A 130 -5.91 7.20 15.57
CA LEU A 130 -5.67 5.94 14.86
C LEU A 130 -4.17 5.62 14.77
N ILE A 131 -3.34 6.60 14.36
CA ILE A 131 -1.89 6.40 14.26
C ILE A 131 -1.30 6.06 15.64
N LYS A 132 -1.63 6.82 16.69
CA LYS A 132 -1.19 6.56 18.07
C LYS A 132 -1.63 5.18 18.55
N GLY A 133 -2.88 4.81 18.25
CA GLY A 133 -3.43 3.51 18.65
C GLY A 133 -2.76 2.32 17.92
N LEU A 134 -2.23 2.50 16.71
CA LEU A 134 -1.47 1.48 15.99
C LEU A 134 -0.05 1.28 16.52
N SER A 135 0.50 2.24 17.29
CA SER A 135 1.84 2.10 17.88
C SER A 135 1.96 0.77 18.64
N PRO A 136 3.14 0.08 18.63
CA PRO A 136 4.40 0.47 17.99
C PRO A 136 4.55 0.03 16.51
N MET A 137 3.47 -0.38 15.84
CA MET A 137 3.52 -0.79 14.42
C MET A 137 3.85 0.43 13.54
N PRO A 138 4.75 0.32 12.54
CA PRO A 138 4.97 1.38 11.56
C PRO A 138 3.68 1.65 10.78
N VAL A 139 3.35 2.91 10.54
CA VAL A 139 2.12 3.33 9.86
C VAL A 139 2.46 4.17 8.64
N CYS A 140 1.80 3.89 7.52
CA CYS A 140 1.82 4.74 6.33
C CYS A 140 0.38 5.16 5.98
N VAL A 141 0.19 6.45 5.70
CA VAL A 141 -1.14 7.04 5.48
C VAL A 141 -1.30 7.48 4.04
N GLU A 142 -2.34 6.97 3.38
CA GLU A 142 -2.74 7.40 2.05
C GLU A 142 -4.03 8.22 2.11
N PHE A 143 -3.97 9.40 1.54
CA PHE A 143 -5.15 10.23 1.31
C PHE A 143 -5.61 10.13 -0.14
N ARG A 144 -6.91 10.36 -0.35
CA ARG A 144 -7.56 10.42 -1.67
C ARG A 144 -8.15 11.79 -1.97
N GLN A 145 -7.85 12.77 -1.13
CA GLN A 145 -8.31 14.14 -1.24
C GLN A 145 -7.15 15.12 -1.20
N ARG A 146 -7.06 15.96 -2.21
CA ARG A 146 -6.00 16.96 -2.37
C ARG A 146 -5.90 17.95 -1.21
N GLU A 147 -7.00 18.20 -0.51
CA GLU A 147 -7.02 19.12 0.65
C GLU A 147 -6.14 18.68 1.83
N TRP A 148 -5.69 17.41 1.84
CA TRP A 148 -4.73 16.88 2.81
C TRP A 148 -3.27 17.22 2.47
N LEU A 149 -2.96 17.78 1.31
CA LEU A 149 -1.62 18.24 0.93
C LEU A 149 -1.33 19.59 1.60
N LYS A 150 -0.89 19.55 2.85
CA LYS A 150 -0.57 20.73 3.66
C LYS A 150 0.66 20.47 4.50
N ASP A 151 1.51 21.49 4.68
CA ASP A 151 2.69 21.42 5.53
C ASP A 151 2.34 21.01 6.96
N SER A 152 1.20 21.48 7.49
CA SER A 152 0.70 21.07 8.80
C SER A 152 0.37 19.58 8.90
N VAL A 153 -0.06 18.94 7.81
CA VAL A 153 -0.30 17.49 7.77
C VAL A 153 1.03 16.74 7.76
N TYR A 154 1.98 17.19 6.94
CA TYR A 154 3.32 16.60 6.90
C TYR A 154 4.02 16.73 8.25
N ALA A 155 3.93 17.89 8.91
CA ALA A 155 4.47 18.09 10.25
C ALA A 155 3.84 17.12 11.25
N THR A 156 2.52 16.99 11.26
CA THR A 156 1.81 16.03 12.13
C THR A 156 2.23 14.58 11.87
N LEU A 157 2.36 14.16 10.61
CA LEU A 157 2.82 12.81 10.28
C LEU A 157 4.26 12.57 10.74
N LYS A 158 5.15 13.56 10.59
CA LYS A 158 6.54 13.49 11.10
C LYS A 158 6.58 13.36 12.62
N GLU A 159 5.81 14.14 13.35
CA GLU A 159 5.72 14.07 14.82
C GLU A 159 5.24 12.69 15.30
N LEU A 160 4.37 12.03 14.51
CA LEU A 160 3.84 10.71 14.81
C LEU A 160 4.66 9.56 14.21
N ASN A 161 5.77 9.86 13.53
CA ASN A 161 6.58 8.92 12.77
C ASN A 161 5.73 8.05 11.82
N ALA A 162 4.78 8.68 11.12
CA ALA A 162 3.91 8.02 10.14
C ALA A 162 4.29 8.44 8.72
N GLY A 163 4.47 7.47 7.82
CA GLY A 163 4.84 7.71 6.42
C GLY A 163 3.68 8.29 5.62
N PHE A 164 3.94 9.32 4.81
CA PHE A 164 3.01 9.80 3.80
C PHE A 164 3.10 8.91 2.56
N VAL A 165 1.97 8.39 2.07
CA VAL A 165 1.94 7.58 0.85
C VAL A 165 1.84 8.48 -0.36
N CYS A 166 2.89 8.47 -1.19
CA CYS A 166 2.92 9.13 -2.48
C CYS A 166 2.17 8.29 -3.50
N VAL A 167 1.33 8.91 -4.32
CA VAL A 167 0.50 8.16 -5.27
C VAL A 167 0.73 8.62 -6.71
N ASP A 168 0.59 7.69 -7.65
CA ASP A 168 0.39 7.98 -9.05
C ASP A 168 -1.03 7.57 -9.44
N GLU A 169 -1.83 8.56 -9.81
CA GLU A 169 -3.22 8.44 -10.16
C GLU A 169 -3.59 9.47 -11.24
N PRO A 170 -4.78 9.41 -11.88
CA PRO A 170 -5.11 10.36 -12.93
C PRO A 170 -5.07 11.81 -12.44
N SER A 171 -4.59 12.72 -13.31
CA SER A 171 -4.63 14.16 -13.02
C SER A 171 -6.07 14.67 -13.08
N LEU A 172 -6.78 14.56 -11.94
CA LEU A 172 -8.13 15.07 -11.71
C LEU A 172 -8.10 16.11 -10.58
N ARG A 173 -9.07 17.04 -10.58
CA ARG A 173 -9.07 18.22 -9.72
C ARG A 173 -8.90 17.91 -8.24
N ASP A 174 -9.58 16.88 -7.74
CA ASP A 174 -9.64 16.56 -6.31
C ASP A 174 -8.64 15.48 -5.87
N LEU A 175 -7.91 14.90 -6.82
CA LEU A 175 -6.92 13.86 -6.56
C LEU A 175 -5.54 14.46 -6.27
N LEU A 176 -4.67 13.63 -5.72
CA LEU A 176 -3.31 14.04 -5.36
C LEU A 176 -2.42 14.11 -6.60
N PRO A 177 -1.60 15.16 -6.75
CA PRO A 177 -0.53 15.17 -7.74
C PRO A 177 0.58 14.18 -7.34
N PRO A 178 1.44 13.76 -8.28
CA PRO A 178 2.55 12.85 -8.03
C PRO A 178 3.69 13.56 -7.27
N VAL A 179 3.54 13.69 -5.95
CA VAL A 179 4.56 14.27 -5.04
C VAL A 179 5.51 13.19 -4.52
N ALA A 180 6.68 13.60 -4.02
CA ALA A 180 7.60 12.77 -3.25
C ALA A 180 7.87 13.43 -1.90
N VAL A 181 7.30 12.90 -0.83
CA VAL A 181 7.39 13.46 0.52
C VAL A 181 7.67 12.32 1.51
N ALA A 182 8.76 12.46 2.26
CA ALA A 182 9.10 11.59 3.37
C ALA A 182 8.66 12.24 4.70
N THR A 183 7.89 11.51 5.49
CA THR A 183 7.43 11.93 6.83
C THR A 183 7.78 10.94 7.93
N SER A 184 8.42 9.81 7.59
CA SER A 184 8.96 8.81 8.50
C SER A 184 10.17 8.13 7.84
N ASP A 185 10.73 7.11 8.49
CA ASP A 185 11.81 6.29 7.94
C ASP A 185 11.38 5.38 6.78
N ILE A 186 10.10 5.46 6.38
CA ILE A 186 9.51 4.69 5.28
C ILE A 186 9.02 5.64 4.19
N GLY A 187 9.65 5.56 3.01
CA GLY A 187 9.10 6.05 1.76
C GLY A 187 8.09 5.08 1.18
N TYR A 188 6.97 5.56 0.67
CA TYR A 188 5.91 4.69 0.17
C TYR A 188 5.28 5.28 -1.09
N ILE A 189 5.28 4.51 -2.17
CA ILE A 189 4.70 4.92 -3.45
C ILE A 189 3.68 3.87 -3.89
N ARG A 190 2.52 4.33 -4.36
CA ARG A 190 1.48 3.47 -4.95
C ARG A 190 1.10 3.94 -6.35
N PHE A 191 1.27 3.06 -7.33
CA PHE A 191 0.86 3.25 -8.70
C PHE A 191 -0.55 2.70 -8.91
N HIS A 192 -1.54 3.60 -9.02
CA HIS A 192 -2.95 3.23 -9.15
C HIS A 192 -3.43 3.08 -10.60
N GLY A 193 -2.60 3.52 -11.57
CA GLY A 193 -3.02 3.66 -12.95
C GLY A 193 -3.61 5.04 -13.23
N ARG A 194 -3.56 5.45 -14.50
CA ARG A 194 -4.01 6.78 -14.96
C ARG A 194 -5.27 6.72 -15.81
N ASN A 195 -6.13 5.73 -15.60
CA ASN A 195 -7.38 5.57 -16.36
C ASN A 195 -8.41 6.64 -15.96
N ARG A 196 -8.28 7.84 -16.56
CA ARG A 196 -9.09 9.01 -16.25
C ARG A 196 -10.58 8.78 -16.52
N SER A 197 -10.92 8.12 -17.63
CA SER A 197 -12.30 7.92 -18.06
C SER A 197 -13.09 6.99 -17.13
N LYS A 198 -12.42 6.05 -16.47
CA LYS A 198 -13.02 5.04 -15.61
C LYS A 198 -12.80 5.30 -14.12
N TRP A 199 -12.14 6.41 -13.74
CA TRP A 199 -11.76 6.65 -12.35
C TRP A 199 -12.95 6.74 -11.40
N TYR A 200 -14.02 7.44 -11.81
CA TYR A 200 -15.25 7.58 -11.03
C TYR A 200 -16.41 6.74 -11.56
N ALA A 201 -16.42 6.44 -12.87
CA ALA A 201 -17.52 5.76 -13.53
C ALA A 201 -17.37 4.24 -13.58
N GLY A 202 -16.14 3.73 -13.45
CA GLY A 202 -15.83 2.29 -13.50
C GLY A 202 -15.92 1.62 -12.13
N ASP A 203 -16.04 0.29 -12.17
CA ASP A 203 -15.78 -0.52 -10.99
C ASP A 203 -14.28 -0.51 -10.62
N SER A 204 -13.90 -1.19 -9.54
CA SER A 204 -12.49 -1.22 -9.12
C SER A 204 -11.57 -1.87 -10.15
N LYS A 205 -12.06 -2.80 -10.97
CA LYS A 205 -11.25 -3.48 -11.99
C LYS A 205 -10.99 -2.57 -13.18
N GLU A 206 -12.01 -1.81 -13.62
CA GLU A 206 -11.87 -0.84 -14.69
C GLU A 206 -11.04 0.37 -14.31
N ARG A 207 -11.20 0.85 -13.07
CA ARG A 207 -10.44 1.99 -12.53
C ARG A 207 -8.94 1.77 -12.60
N TYR A 208 -8.48 0.57 -12.24
CA TYR A 208 -7.06 0.21 -12.19
C TYR A 208 -6.57 -0.52 -13.44
N ASP A 209 -7.37 -0.55 -14.52
CA ASP A 209 -6.97 -1.08 -15.82
C ASP A 209 -6.09 -0.07 -16.55
N TYR A 210 -4.80 -0.13 -16.30
CA TYR A 210 -3.81 0.78 -16.87
C TYR A 210 -2.43 0.15 -16.90
N LEU A 211 -1.80 0.09 -18.04
CA LEU A 211 -0.41 -0.34 -18.19
C LEU A 211 0.48 0.90 -18.34
N TYR A 212 1.33 1.15 -17.37
CA TYR A 212 2.32 2.24 -17.45
C TYR A 212 3.34 1.97 -18.54
N SER A 213 3.70 3.01 -19.28
CA SER A 213 4.84 2.98 -20.21
C SER A 213 6.17 3.10 -19.45
N GLU A 214 7.29 2.77 -20.14
CA GLU A 214 8.64 2.93 -19.57
C GLU A 214 8.93 4.41 -19.27
N ASP A 215 8.51 5.33 -20.12
CA ASP A 215 8.70 6.77 -19.92
C ASP A 215 7.96 7.29 -18.68
N GLU A 216 6.72 6.81 -18.46
CA GLU A 216 5.94 7.19 -17.28
C GLU A 216 6.60 6.69 -16.00
N LEU A 217 7.17 5.49 -16.00
CA LEU A 217 7.89 4.94 -14.85
C LEU A 217 9.26 5.63 -14.67
N THR A 218 9.96 5.93 -15.75
CA THR A 218 11.23 6.66 -15.72
C THR A 218 11.07 8.05 -15.09
N ALA A 219 9.94 8.74 -15.34
CA ALA A 219 9.63 10.03 -14.73
C ALA A 219 9.49 9.98 -13.19
N TRP A 220 9.33 8.78 -12.62
CA TRP A 220 9.28 8.56 -11.17
C TRP A 220 10.65 8.30 -10.53
N LEU A 221 11.68 7.93 -11.29
CA LEU A 221 13.01 7.60 -10.74
C LEU A 221 13.59 8.73 -9.87
N PRO A 222 13.57 10.03 -10.28
CA PRO A 222 14.06 11.09 -9.41
C PRO A 222 13.32 11.18 -8.08
N LYS A 223 12.01 10.94 -8.09
CA LYS A 223 11.17 10.94 -6.86
C LYS A 223 11.49 9.75 -5.95
N ILE A 224 11.72 8.58 -6.53
CA ILE A 224 12.13 7.38 -5.79
C ILE A 224 13.49 7.62 -5.13
N TYR A 225 14.46 8.19 -5.85
CA TYR A 225 15.78 8.50 -5.30
C TYR A 225 15.69 9.57 -4.20
N THR A 226 14.90 10.64 -4.40
CA THR A 226 14.66 11.64 -3.35
C THR A 226 14.10 11.01 -2.06
N LEU A 227 13.18 10.07 -2.15
CA LEU A 227 12.69 9.33 -0.99
C LEU A 227 13.78 8.44 -0.39
N ALA A 228 14.56 7.76 -1.23
CA ALA A 228 15.63 6.86 -0.77
C ALA A 228 16.78 7.59 -0.05
N GLU A 229 16.98 8.86 -0.32
CA GLU A 229 17.94 9.70 0.41
C GLU A 229 17.46 10.10 1.80
N GLN A 230 16.14 10.08 2.04
CA GLN A 230 15.51 10.59 3.26
C GLN A 230 14.93 9.49 4.16
N THR A 231 14.96 8.23 3.74
CA THR A 231 14.31 7.12 4.42
C THR A 231 15.23 5.91 4.52
N GLU A 232 14.89 4.95 5.37
CA GLU A 232 15.61 3.67 5.48
C GLU A 232 15.13 2.65 4.44
N LYS A 233 13.84 2.71 4.08
CA LYS A 233 13.20 1.84 3.08
C LYS A 233 12.27 2.64 2.20
N VAL A 234 12.18 2.26 0.92
CA VAL A 234 11.17 2.77 -0.03
C VAL A 234 10.38 1.61 -0.58
N PHE A 235 9.08 1.59 -0.32
CA PHE A 235 8.15 0.67 -0.96
C PHE A 235 7.56 1.26 -2.23
N VAL A 236 7.55 0.47 -3.29
CA VAL A 236 6.94 0.81 -4.58
C VAL A 236 5.93 -0.27 -4.95
N PHE A 237 4.65 0.01 -4.80
CA PHE A 237 3.59 -0.94 -5.06
C PHE A 237 2.73 -0.58 -6.27
N PHE A 238 2.49 -1.58 -7.12
CA PHE A 238 1.62 -1.49 -8.28
C PHE A 238 0.24 -2.04 -7.96
N ASN A 239 -0.80 -1.19 -8.06
CA ASN A 239 -2.20 -1.54 -7.78
C ASN A 239 -3.04 -1.76 -9.05
N ASN A 240 -2.46 -1.62 -10.22
CA ASN A 240 -3.06 -1.88 -11.54
C ASN A 240 -3.10 -3.38 -11.85
N HIS A 241 -3.84 -4.14 -11.03
CA HIS A 241 -3.78 -5.61 -11.00
C HIS A 241 -4.36 -6.31 -12.23
N LYS A 242 -5.25 -5.66 -13.01
CA LYS A 242 -5.93 -6.27 -14.15
C LYS A 242 -4.93 -6.84 -15.15
N ASN A 243 -5.21 -8.04 -15.66
CA ASN A 243 -4.38 -8.72 -16.67
C ASN A 243 -2.89 -8.87 -16.29
N ALA A 244 -2.56 -8.89 -15.01
CA ALA A 244 -1.19 -8.90 -14.49
C ALA A 244 -0.34 -7.67 -14.90
N GLN A 245 -0.97 -6.54 -15.22
CA GLN A 245 -0.26 -5.31 -15.55
C GLN A 245 0.62 -4.84 -14.39
N ALA A 246 0.19 -5.05 -13.14
CA ALA A 246 0.99 -4.75 -11.95
C ALA A 246 2.32 -5.52 -11.94
N ILE A 247 2.32 -6.80 -12.32
CA ILE A 247 3.53 -7.63 -12.43
C ILE A 247 4.44 -7.07 -13.53
N THR A 248 3.88 -6.77 -14.71
CA THR A 248 4.64 -6.21 -15.83
C THR A 248 5.32 -4.90 -15.42
N ASN A 249 4.59 -3.99 -14.80
CA ASN A 249 5.14 -2.71 -14.38
C ASN A 249 6.11 -2.80 -13.19
N ALA A 250 5.89 -3.74 -12.27
CA ALA A 250 6.85 -4.00 -11.19
C ALA A 250 8.20 -4.50 -11.74
N ARG A 251 8.18 -5.41 -12.72
CA ARG A 251 9.39 -5.87 -13.45
C ARG A 251 10.07 -4.72 -14.19
N MET A 252 9.29 -3.89 -14.91
CA MET A 252 9.84 -2.72 -15.62
C MET A 252 10.53 -1.77 -14.65
N MET A 253 9.90 -1.44 -13.52
CA MET A 253 10.49 -0.57 -12.50
C MET A 253 11.76 -1.17 -11.91
N THR A 254 11.78 -2.47 -11.63
CA THR A 254 12.98 -3.19 -11.15
C THR A 254 14.13 -3.05 -12.15
N ASN A 255 13.85 -3.23 -13.43
CA ASN A 255 14.86 -3.10 -14.49
C ASN A 255 15.38 -1.66 -14.61
N LEU A 256 14.50 -0.65 -14.49
CA LEU A 256 14.88 0.76 -14.53
C LEU A 256 15.78 1.17 -13.36
N LEU A 257 15.54 0.65 -12.17
CA LEU A 257 16.33 0.95 -10.97
C LEU A 257 17.69 0.20 -10.94
N ASN A 258 17.86 -0.82 -11.75
CA ASN A 258 19.12 -1.59 -11.88
C ASN A 258 20.00 -1.13 -13.06
N LYS A 259 19.53 -0.16 -13.86
CA LYS A 259 20.34 0.49 -14.93
C LYS A 259 21.24 1.56 -14.33
#